data_3ef1799302eb7c90efb17ce058df85c5
#
_entry.id   3ef1799302eb7c90efb17ce058df85c5
#
_cell.length_a   1.000
_cell.length_b   1.000
_cell.length_c   1.000
_cell.angle_alpha   90.00
_cell.angle_beta   90.00
_cell.angle_gamma   90.00
#
_symmetry.space_group_name_H-M   'P 1'
#
loop_
_entity.id
_entity.type
_entity.pdbx_description
1 polymer ?
#
loop_
_entity_poly.entity_id
_entity_poly.type
_entity_poly.pdbx_seq_one_letter_code
_entity_poly.pdbx_strand_id
1 'polypeptide(L)'
;MNVNGEPCAPRGARTVREGVGIPGLPHDLDIQVSKLRVLKQSYLSEHYDLEDRILKFYPQTIKEYEERIAGYESDTALAEQHKPQGEDKFCPMTIKGVTFTEKAAAGEMLLAVCKENTLANPVEIGSYRGFRMEVYYDTLNTHYCLNLCGKAKHKVELGSDALGNLTRIENELAKIPVKLEVAKTKRTETIEQLQTAKAEVEKPFAFEDELREKTERLNALNIELNLNEKDRSVMDTEPDQSEEQPERKCANRER
;
A
#
# COMPACT_ATOMS: atom_id res chain seq x y z
N MET A 1 -61.28 -27.47 -16.24
CA MET A 1 -61.14 -26.62 -17.42
C MET A 1 -59.66 -26.40 -17.66
N ASN A 2 -59.15 -27.01 -18.72
CA ASN A 2 -57.77 -26.94 -19.17
C ASN A 2 -57.48 -25.57 -19.75
N VAL A 3 -56.36 -24.96 -19.40
CA VAL A 3 -55.67 -24.03 -20.30
C VAL A 3 -54.19 -24.31 -20.21
N ASN A 4 -53.67 -24.96 -21.24
CA ASN A 4 -52.25 -25.16 -21.53
C ASN A 4 -51.65 -23.80 -21.90
N GLY A 5 -50.62 -23.38 -21.16
CA GLY A 5 -49.69 -22.34 -21.52
C GLY A 5 -48.34 -22.94 -21.80
N GLU A 6 -48.00 -23.12 -23.08
CA GLU A 6 -46.65 -23.49 -23.51
C GLU A 6 -45.68 -22.38 -23.21
N PRO A 7 -44.46 -22.69 -22.65
CA PRO A 7 -43.43 -21.71 -22.50
C PRO A 7 -42.74 -21.47 -23.84
N CYS A 8 -42.68 -20.20 -24.26
CA CYS A 8 -41.92 -19.72 -25.39
C CYS A 8 -40.44 -20.14 -25.27
N ALA A 9 -39.94 -20.83 -26.28
CA ALA A 9 -38.55 -21.16 -26.42
C ALA A 9 -37.67 -19.88 -26.48
N PRO A 10 -36.56 -19.81 -25.77
CA PRO A 10 -35.63 -18.71 -25.92
C PRO A 10 -34.97 -18.77 -27.29
N ARG A 11 -35.07 -17.65 -28.01
CA ARG A 11 -34.39 -17.44 -29.30
C ARG A 11 -32.90 -17.68 -29.12
N GLY A 12 -32.35 -18.49 -30.04
CA GLY A 12 -31.00 -19.01 -30.04
C GLY A 12 -29.92 -17.98 -29.74
N ALA A 13 -29.15 -18.29 -28.73
CA ALA A 13 -27.83 -17.72 -28.57
C ALA A 13 -27.05 -18.01 -29.84
N ARG A 14 -26.64 -16.95 -30.55
CA ARG A 14 -25.62 -17.05 -31.57
C ARG A 14 -24.35 -17.54 -30.86
N THR A 15 -24.07 -18.80 -31.02
CA THR A 15 -22.74 -19.35 -30.74
C THR A 15 -21.76 -18.56 -31.63
N VAL A 16 -21.02 -17.66 -31.01
CA VAL A 16 -19.79 -17.15 -31.60
C VAL A 16 -18.94 -18.39 -31.81
N ARG A 17 -18.80 -18.82 -33.07
CA ARG A 17 -17.77 -19.80 -33.44
C ARG A 17 -16.46 -19.14 -33.06
N GLU A 18 -15.85 -19.60 -31.98
CA GLU A 18 -14.43 -19.45 -31.78
C GLU A 18 -13.78 -20.07 -33.01
N GLY A 19 -13.27 -19.20 -33.89
CA GLY A 19 -12.49 -19.66 -35.05
C GLY A 19 -11.30 -20.40 -34.49
N VAL A 20 -11.22 -21.70 -34.78
CA VAL A 20 -10.00 -22.49 -34.56
C VAL A 20 -8.95 -21.85 -35.44
N GLY A 21 -8.17 -20.92 -34.87
CA GLY A 21 -7.07 -20.26 -35.55
C GLY A 21 -6.06 -21.33 -35.95
N ILE A 22 -5.67 -21.35 -37.21
CA ILE A 22 -4.58 -22.20 -37.69
C ILE A 22 -3.31 -21.66 -37.02
N PRO A 23 -2.59 -22.44 -36.18
CA PRO A 23 -1.41 -21.98 -35.49
C PRO A 23 -0.35 -21.52 -36.52
N GLY A 24 -0.03 -20.23 -36.53
CA GLY A 24 1.00 -19.67 -37.39
C GLY A 24 0.58 -18.52 -38.31
N LEU A 25 -0.68 -18.09 -38.28
CA LEU A 25 -1.12 -16.86 -38.95
C LEU A 25 -0.55 -15.61 -38.25
N PRO A 26 -0.16 -14.56 -39.01
CA PRO A 26 0.38 -13.32 -38.45
C PRO A 26 -0.51 -12.71 -37.36
N HIS A 27 -1.83 -12.82 -37.48
CA HIS A 27 -2.79 -12.33 -36.54
C HIS A 27 -2.71 -13.04 -35.15
N ASP A 28 -2.57 -14.39 -35.14
CA ASP A 28 -2.45 -15.15 -33.90
C ASP A 28 -1.12 -14.86 -33.20
N LEU A 29 -0.06 -14.66 -33.98
CA LEU A 29 1.24 -14.29 -33.47
C LEU A 29 1.25 -12.88 -32.90
N ASP A 30 0.57 -11.93 -33.53
CA ASP A 30 0.39 -10.57 -33.04
C ASP A 30 -0.35 -10.53 -31.71
N ILE A 31 -1.40 -11.33 -31.55
CA ILE A 31 -2.12 -11.47 -30.28
C ILE A 31 -1.18 -12.02 -29.18
N GLN A 32 -0.34 -13.02 -29.50
CA GLN A 32 0.61 -13.58 -28.54
C GLN A 32 1.68 -12.56 -28.12
N VAL A 33 2.26 -11.84 -29.08
CA VAL A 33 3.23 -10.77 -28.84
C VAL A 33 2.60 -9.66 -28.00
N SER A 34 1.36 -9.27 -28.30
CA SER A 34 0.63 -8.25 -27.54
C SER A 34 0.39 -8.67 -26.09
N LYS A 35 0.00 -9.94 -25.84
CA LYS A 35 -0.15 -10.49 -24.50
C LYS A 35 1.17 -10.47 -23.72
N LEU A 36 2.26 -10.88 -24.33
CA LEU A 36 3.59 -10.87 -23.69
C LEU A 36 4.08 -9.46 -23.40
N ARG A 37 3.78 -8.48 -24.28
CA ARG A 37 4.07 -7.06 -24.00
C ARG A 37 3.31 -6.51 -22.80
N VAL A 38 2.04 -6.88 -22.66
CA VAL A 38 1.23 -6.50 -21.49
C VAL A 38 1.81 -7.12 -20.21
N LEU A 39 2.19 -8.41 -20.26
CA LEU A 39 2.85 -9.07 -19.12
C LEU A 39 4.19 -8.40 -18.75
N LYS A 40 4.99 -8.03 -19.76
CA LYS A 40 6.24 -7.29 -19.55
C LYS A 40 5.99 -5.92 -18.92
N GLN A 41 4.95 -5.21 -19.36
CA GLN A 41 4.59 -3.91 -18.79
C GLN A 41 4.17 -4.05 -17.32
N SER A 42 3.38 -5.07 -16.96
CA SER A 42 3.01 -5.37 -15.57
C SER A 42 4.25 -5.69 -14.73
N TYR A 43 5.11 -6.57 -15.23
CA TYR A 43 6.39 -6.89 -14.59
C TYR A 43 7.24 -5.64 -14.33
N LEU A 44 7.40 -4.76 -15.32
CA LEU A 44 8.18 -3.53 -15.17
C LEU A 44 7.56 -2.59 -14.11
N SER A 45 6.22 -2.47 -14.08
CA SER A 45 5.55 -1.66 -13.06
C SER A 45 5.80 -2.22 -11.66
N GLU A 46 5.63 -3.52 -11.46
CA GLU A 46 5.90 -4.20 -10.18
C GLU A 46 7.37 -4.07 -9.77
N HIS A 47 8.28 -4.17 -10.73
CA HIS A 47 9.71 -4.02 -10.52
C HIS A 47 10.07 -2.61 -10.02
N TYR A 48 9.54 -1.55 -10.67
CA TYR A 48 9.77 -0.17 -10.23
C TYR A 48 9.17 0.11 -8.85
N ASP A 49 7.97 -0.41 -8.57
CA ASP A 49 7.34 -0.29 -7.25
C ASP A 49 8.18 -0.97 -6.16
N LEU A 50 8.77 -2.12 -6.49
CA LEU A 50 9.63 -2.87 -5.59
C LEU A 50 10.97 -2.16 -5.36
N GLU A 51 11.58 -1.59 -6.40
CA GLU A 51 12.79 -0.74 -6.29
C GLU A 51 12.54 0.47 -5.38
N ASP A 52 11.42 1.18 -5.57
CA ASP A 52 11.08 2.33 -4.73
C ASP A 52 10.89 1.93 -3.26
N ARG A 53 10.26 0.78 -3.01
CA ARG A 53 10.14 0.22 -1.65
C ARG A 53 11.49 -0.15 -1.06
N ILE A 54 12.40 -0.72 -1.82
CA ILE A 54 13.78 -1.06 -1.38
C ILE A 54 14.56 0.20 -1.02
N LEU A 55 14.41 1.25 -1.81
CA LEU A 55 15.18 2.49 -1.64
C LEU A 55 14.63 3.40 -0.53
N LYS A 56 13.30 3.43 -0.34
CA LYS A 56 12.65 4.39 0.55
C LYS A 56 11.94 3.71 1.72
N PHE A 57 10.98 2.84 1.43
CA PHE A 57 10.07 2.30 2.44
C PHE A 57 10.79 1.45 3.49
N TYR A 58 11.53 0.43 3.08
CA TYR A 58 12.19 -0.47 4.04
C TYR A 58 13.24 0.23 4.89
N PRO A 59 14.17 1.05 4.34
CA PRO A 59 15.16 1.76 5.16
C PRO A 59 14.51 2.72 6.16
N GLN A 60 13.48 3.44 5.75
CA GLN A 60 12.73 4.34 6.62
C GLN A 60 12.04 3.57 7.75
N THR A 61 11.37 2.47 7.42
CA THR A 61 10.66 1.62 8.40
C THR A 61 11.63 0.98 9.40
N ILE A 62 12.79 0.51 8.95
CA ILE A 62 13.85 -0.03 9.82
C ILE A 62 14.33 1.04 10.79
N LYS A 63 14.60 2.24 10.30
CA LYS A 63 15.01 3.38 11.14
C LYS A 63 13.97 3.73 12.19
N GLU A 64 12.68 3.76 11.83
CA GLU A 64 11.58 4.00 12.76
C GLU A 64 11.49 2.93 13.86
N TYR A 65 11.72 1.65 13.50
CA TYR A 65 11.81 0.59 14.51
C TYR A 65 13.04 0.74 15.41
N GLU A 66 14.21 1.15 14.88
CA GLU A 66 15.41 1.39 15.68
C GLU A 66 15.22 2.53 16.68
N GLU A 67 14.62 3.63 16.26
CA GLU A 67 14.25 4.76 17.14
C GLU A 67 13.26 4.32 18.21
N ARG A 68 12.26 3.52 17.85
CA ARG A 68 11.25 2.97 18.77
C ARG A 68 11.85 1.98 19.76
N ILE A 69 12.75 1.10 19.33
CA ILE A 69 13.50 0.16 20.18
C ILE A 69 14.32 0.94 21.21
N ALA A 70 15.12 1.92 20.75
CA ALA A 70 15.92 2.76 21.65
C ALA A 70 15.06 3.55 22.65
N GLY A 71 13.85 3.96 22.24
CA GLY A 71 12.85 4.56 23.12
C GLY A 71 12.37 3.60 24.20
N TYR A 72 11.93 2.40 23.80
CA TYR A 72 11.43 1.40 24.72
C TYR A 72 12.52 0.84 25.66
N GLU A 73 13.76 0.69 25.21
CA GLU A 73 14.88 0.29 26.06
C GLU A 73 15.15 1.31 27.17
N SER A 74 15.18 2.60 26.80
CA SER A 74 15.32 3.69 27.76
C SER A 74 14.17 3.72 28.76
N ASP A 75 12.93 3.57 28.29
CA ASP A 75 11.71 3.65 29.12
C ASP A 75 11.57 2.39 29.99
N THR A 76 12.02 1.23 29.54
CA THR A 76 12.10 0.02 30.37
C THR A 76 13.08 0.23 31.54
N ALA A 77 14.26 0.79 31.26
CA ALA A 77 15.24 1.08 32.30
C ALA A 77 14.68 2.11 33.31
N LEU A 78 14.00 3.15 32.83
CA LEU A 78 13.36 4.16 33.68
C LEU A 78 12.27 3.53 34.57
N ALA A 79 11.41 2.69 34.02
CA ALA A 79 10.36 1.99 34.76
C ALA A 79 10.92 1.03 35.83
N GLU A 80 12.05 0.36 35.52
CA GLU A 80 12.75 -0.52 36.46
C GLU A 80 13.40 0.27 37.62
N GLN A 81 14.04 1.41 37.34
CA GLN A 81 14.62 2.30 38.37
C GLN A 81 13.61 2.81 39.37
N HIS A 82 12.37 3.01 38.91
CA HIS A 82 11.26 3.53 39.74
C HIS A 82 10.22 2.46 40.07
N LYS A 83 10.64 1.22 40.25
CA LYS A 83 9.74 0.14 40.65
C LYS A 83 9.18 0.40 42.07
N PRO A 84 7.88 0.10 42.28
CA PRO A 84 7.31 0.16 43.63
C PRO A 84 8.09 -0.73 44.61
N GLN A 85 8.46 -0.16 45.74
CA GLN A 85 9.12 -0.89 46.82
C GLN A 85 8.14 -0.95 47.99
N GLY A 86 7.83 -2.14 48.47
CA GLY A 86 6.99 -2.35 49.65
C GLY A 86 5.68 -3.10 49.37
N GLU A 87 4.85 -3.24 50.43
CA GLU A 87 3.60 -4.03 50.36
C GLU A 87 2.51 -3.33 49.54
N ASP A 88 2.47 -2.00 49.48
CA ASP A 88 1.41 -1.22 48.82
C ASP A 88 1.60 -1.10 47.28
N LYS A 89 2.73 -1.53 46.76
CA LYS A 89 3.04 -1.54 45.32
C LYS A 89 2.65 -0.26 44.53
N PHE A 90 2.58 0.89 45.23
CA PHE A 90 2.29 2.17 44.62
C PHE A 90 3.46 3.14 44.82
N CYS A 91 3.91 3.74 43.71
CA CYS A 91 4.91 4.81 43.77
C CYS A 91 4.23 6.15 43.99
N PRO A 92 4.89 7.09 44.67
CA PRO A 92 4.38 8.46 44.77
C PRO A 92 4.11 9.05 43.39
N MET A 93 2.92 9.62 43.19
CA MET A 93 2.49 10.29 41.97
C MET A 93 2.40 11.78 42.18
N THR A 94 3.01 12.58 41.35
CA THR A 94 2.93 14.04 41.41
C THR A 94 1.91 14.55 40.42
N ILE A 95 0.90 15.29 40.84
CA ILE A 95 -0.14 15.90 39.99
C ILE A 95 -0.29 17.37 40.40
N LYS A 96 -0.17 18.31 39.45
CA LYS A 96 -0.21 19.77 39.68
C LYS A 96 0.72 20.22 40.80
N GLY A 97 1.90 19.60 40.93
CA GLY A 97 2.90 19.94 41.92
C GLY A 97 2.63 19.34 43.32
N VAL A 98 1.54 18.61 43.52
CA VAL A 98 1.23 17.91 44.78
C VAL A 98 1.60 16.42 44.61
N THR A 99 2.33 15.88 45.59
CA THR A 99 2.73 14.47 45.60
C THR A 99 1.77 13.64 46.43
N PHE A 100 1.18 12.65 45.84
CA PHE A 100 0.25 11.70 46.44
C PHE A 100 0.97 10.37 46.70
N THR A 101 0.92 9.91 47.95
CA THR A 101 1.47 8.60 48.37
C THR A 101 0.40 7.52 48.44
N GLU A 102 -0.87 7.92 48.54
CA GLU A 102 -2.01 7.02 48.57
C GLU A 102 -2.63 6.87 47.17
N LYS A 103 -2.85 5.62 46.78
CA LYS A 103 -3.40 5.25 45.46
C LYS A 103 -4.79 5.86 45.24
N ALA A 104 -5.67 5.85 46.25
CA ALA A 104 -7.01 6.39 46.10
C ALA A 104 -7.00 7.90 45.85
N ALA A 105 -6.26 8.65 46.68
CA ALA A 105 -6.16 10.11 46.54
C ALA A 105 -5.53 10.55 45.23
N ALA A 106 -4.49 9.82 44.72
CA ALA A 106 -3.90 10.06 43.43
C ALA A 106 -4.90 9.86 42.28
N GLY A 107 -5.70 8.79 42.36
CA GLY A 107 -6.71 8.49 41.34
C GLY A 107 -7.86 9.49 41.29
N GLU A 108 -8.34 9.95 42.46
CA GLU A 108 -9.37 10.99 42.56
C GLU A 108 -8.86 12.33 41.99
N MET A 109 -7.63 12.71 42.32
CA MET A 109 -7.02 13.92 41.77
C MET A 109 -6.83 13.84 40.26
N LEU A 110 -6.39 12.69 39.74
CA LEU A 110 -6.29 12.47 38.31
C LEU A 110 -7.64 12.68 37.60
N LEU A 111 -8.74 12.12 38.15
CA LEU A 111 -10.07 12.30 37.59
C LEU A 111 -10.55 13.77 37.68
N ALA A 112 -10.23 14.46 38.77
CA ALA A 112 -10.55 15.89 38.90
C ALA A 112 -9.86 16.71 37.80
N VAL A 113 -8.57 16.48 37.58
CA VAL A 113 -7.80 17.16 36.54
C VAL A 113 -8.33 16.82 35.13
N CYS A 114 -8.74 15.59 34.89
CA CYS A 114 -9.38 15.22 33.62
C CYS A 114 -10.66 16.02 33.36
N LYS A 115 -11.53 16.16 34.37
CA LYS A 115 -12.79 16.92 34.26
C LYS A 115 -12.58 18.42 34.02
N GLU A 116 -11.51 18.98 34.57
CA GLU A 116 -11.13 20.37 34.32
C GLU A 116 -10.54 20.59 32.91
N ASN A 117 -9.94 19.56 32.34
CA ASN A 117 -9.22 19.64 31.06
C ASN A 117 -10.07 19.09 29.91
N THR A 118 -10.80 19.97 29.25
CA THR A 118 -11.64 19.61 28.07
C THR A 118 -10.93 19.82 26.74
N LEU A 119 -9.64 20.14 26.77
CA LEU A 119 -8.87 20.45 25.55
C LEU A 119 -8.42 19.18 24.85
N ALA A 120 -8.47 19.21 23.53
CA ALA A 120 -7.93 18.14 22.68
C ALA A 120 -6.38 18.12 22.66
N ASN A 121 -5.75 19.23 23.03
CA ASN A 121 -4.29 19.31 23.10
C ASN A 121 -3.78 18.72 24.42
N PRO A 122 -2.71 17.90 24.40
CA PRO A 122 -2.10 17.35 25.60
C PRO A 122 -1.59 18.46 26.52
N VAL A 123 -1.98 18.38 27.79
CA VAL A 123 -1.54 19.29 28.85
C VAL A 123 -0.77 18.50 29.89
N GLU A 124 0.42 18.96 30.26
CA GLU A 124 1.23 18.35 31.28
C GLU A 124 0.57 18.55 32.65
N ILE A 125 0.41 17.45 33.40
CA ILE A 125 -0.26 17.45 34.69
C ILE A 125 0.67 17.02 35.84
N GLY A 126 1.81 16.42 35.55
CA GLY A 126 2.75 15.97 36.57
C GLY A 126 3.63 14.79 36.10
N SER A 127 4.01 13.93 37.05
CA SER A 127 4.88 12.81 36.79
C SER A 127 4.54 11.57 37.62
N TYR A 128 4.81 10.40 37.06
CA TYR A 128 4.68 9.11 37.70
C TYR A 128 5.78 8.15 37.29
N ARG A 129 6.48 7.54 38.24
CA ARG A 129 7.59 6.59 38.02
C ARG A 129 8.64 7.09 37.01
N GLY A 130 8.98 8.39 37.10
CA GLY A 130 9.91 9.03 36.19
C GLY A 130 9.34 9.45 34.83
N PHE A 131 8.12 9.02 34.50
CA PHE A 131 7.44 9.45 33.28
C PHE A 131 6.68 10.75 33.53
N ARG A 132 6.77 11.68 32.60
CA ARG A 132 5.94 12.88 32.57
C ARG A 132 4.54 12.49 32.09
N MET A 133 3.51 13.07 32.74
CA MET A 133 2.12 12.80 32.44
C MET A 133 1.48 13.96 31.69
N GLU A 134 0.88 13.67 30.54
CA GLU A 134 0.11 14.61 29.73
C GLU A 134 -1.33 14.08 29.56
N VAL A 135 -2.34 14.90 29.90
CA VAL A 135 -3.76 14.53 29.70
C VAL A 135 -4.36 15.34 28.58
N TYR A 136 -5.22 14.71 27.79
CA TYR A 136 -6.03 15.34 26.76
C TYR A 136 -7.36 14.62 26.58
N TYR A 137 -8.34 15.31 25.98
CA TYR A 137 -9.62 14.73 25.63
C TYR A 137 -9.63 14.28 24.18
N ASP A 138 -9.84 12.99 23.94
CA ASP A 138 -9.99 12.42 22.61
C ASP A 138 -11.44 12.64 22.13
N THR A 139 -11.64 13.64 21.28
CA THR A 139 -12.97 14.04 20.80
C THR A 139 -13.59 13.02 19.85
N LEU A 140 -12.79 12.19 19.18
CA LEU A 140 -13.27 11.15 18.29
C LEU A 140 -13.87 9.98 19.06
N ASN A 141 -13.17 9.57 20.12
CA ASN A 141 -13.54 8.42 20.93
C ASN A 141 -14.29 8.82 22.23
N THR A 142 -14.47 10.11 22.45
CA THR A 142 -15.22 10.69 23.61
C THR A 142 -14.75 10.22 24.99
N HIS A 143 -13.43 10.08 25.15
CA HIS A 143 -12.83 9.71 26.43
C HIS A 143 -11.52 10.49 26.70
N TYR A 144 -11.11 10.51 27.97
CA TYR A 144 -9.83 11.08 28.34
C TYR A 144 -8.69 10.12 28.08
N CYS A 145 -7.57 10.65 27.61
CA CYS A 145 -6.34 9.93 27.41
C CYS A 145 -5.21 10.54 28.23
N LEU A 146 -4.35 9.68 28.74
CA LEU A 146 -3.11 10.03 29.41
C LEU A 146 -1.94 9.53 28.58
N ASN A 147 -0.99 10.40 28.27
CA ASN A 147 0.31 10.01 27.72
C ASN A 147 1.33 9.95 28.87
N LEU A 148 1.99 8.82 29.02
CA LEU A 148 3.19 8.68 29.81
C LEU A 148 4.39 8.94 28.89
N CYS A 149 5.03 10.08 29.07
CA CYS A 149 6.12 10.56 28.23
C CYS A 149 7.47 10.24 28.87
N GLY A 150 8.13 9.22 28.34
CA GLY A 150 9.53 8.95 28.55
C GLY A 150 10.32 9.39 27.31
N LYS A 151 11.18 8.55 26.81
CA LYS A 151 11.77 8.73 25.47
C LYS A 151 10.78 8.35 24.38
N ALA A 152 9.90 7.38 24.64
CA ALA A 152 8.70 7.11 23.84
C ALA A 152 7.45 7.64 24.56
N LYS A 153 6.32 7.69 23.84
CA LYS A 153 5.01 8.04 24.39
C LYS A 153 4.16 6.78 24.55
N HIS A 154 3.62 6.58 25.75
CA HIS A 154 2.74 5.45 26.06
C HIS A 154 1.34 5.98 26.35
N LYS A 155 0.40 5.72 25.44
CA LYS A 155 -1.01 6.16 25.57
C LYS A 155 -1.78 5.23 26.50
N VAL A 156 -2.49 5.81 27.46
CA VAL A 156 -3.43 5.13 28.36
C VAL A 156 -4.81 5.74 28.19
N GLU A 157 -5.81 4.93 27.95
CA GLU A 157 -7.21 5.37 27.92
C GLU A 157 -7.77 5.38 29.35
N LEU A 158 -8.29 6.53 29.76
CA LEU A 158 -8.83 6.71 31.09
C LEU A 158 -10.35 6.48 31.10
N GLY A 159 -10.82 5.85 32.18
CA GLY A 159 -12.25 5.64 32.42
C GLY A 159 -12.77 6.51 33.55
N SER A 160 -13.99 6.22 34.00
CA SER A 160 -14.66 6.92 35.13
C SER A 160 -14.22 6.45 36.52
N ASP A 161 -13.50 5.34 36.63
CA ASP A 161 -13.04 4.77 37.89
C ASP A 161 -11.61 5.21 38.23
N ALA A 162 -11.44 5.82 39.38
CA ALA A 162 -10.17 6.35 39.87
C ALA A 162 -9.09 5.28 40.06
N LEU A 163 -9.41 4.17 40.71
CA LEU A 163 -8.48 3.09 40.98
C LEU A 163 -8.19 2.27 39.70
N GLY A 164 -9.21 2.10 38.87
CA GLY A 164 -9.08 1.44 37.57
C GLY A 164 -8.14 2.20 36.63
N ASN A 165 -8.14 3.53 36.66
CA ASN A 165 -7.22 4.35 35.89
C ASN A 165 -5.75 4.14 36.28
N LEU A 166 -5.47 4.08 37.58
CA LEU A 166 -4.11 3.78 38.05
C LEU A 166 -3.68 2.36 37.69
N THR A 167 -4.60 1.41 37.73
CA THR A 167 -4.33 0.03 37.28
C THR A 167 -4.02 -0.02 35.78
N ARG A 168 -4.72 0.78 34.96
CA ARG A 168 -4.43 0.90 33.51
C ARG A 168 -3.05 1.51 33.28
N ILE A 169 -2.68 2.53 34.03
CA ILE A 169 -1.35 3.14 33.99
C ILE A 169 -0.26 2.12 34.30
N GLU A 170 -0.40 1.37 35.39
CA GLU A 170 0.55 0.32 35.76
C GLU A 170 0.64 -0.80 34.71
N ASN A 171 -0.51 -1.23 34.19
CA ASN A 171 -0.55 -2.24 33.14
C ASN A 171 0.15 -1.75 31.84
N GLU A 172 0.03 -0.46 31.53
CA GLU A 172 0.69 0.09 30.35
C GLU A 172 2.22 0.13 30.52
N LEU A 173 2.68 0.53 31.72
CA LEU A 173 4.10 0.47 32.05
C LEU A 173 4.65 -0.96 32.03
N ALA A 174 3.88 -1.93 32.53
CA ALA A 174 4.25 -3.35 32.50
C ALA A 174 4.31 -3.93 31.08
N LYS A 175 3.63 -3.33 30.11
CA LYS A 175 3.66 -3.74 28.70
C LYS A 175 4.89 -3.22 27.93
N ILE A 176 5.66 -2.26 28.46
CA ILE A 176 6.80 -1.65 27.75
C ILE A 176 7.82 -2.72 27.31
N PRO A 177 8.25 -3.68 28.16
CA PRO A 177 9.17 -4.74 27.74
C PRO A 177 8.60 -5.63 26.61
N VAL A 178 7.29 -5.92 26.66
CA VAL A 178 6.63 -6.71 25.61
C VAL A 178 6.62 -5.94 24.29
N LYS A 179 6.31 -4.62 24.33
CA LYS A 179 6.37 -3.75 23.15
C LYS A 179 7.78 -3.67 22.57
N LEU A 180 8.80 -3.68 23.41
CA LEU A 180 10.19 -3.73 22.99
C LEU A 180 10.48 -4.98 22.18
N GLU A 181 10.11 -6.15 22.68
CA GLU A 181 10.34 -7.42 21.96
C GLU A 181 9.54 -7.49 20.65
N VAL A 182 8.30 -7.01 20.64
CA VAL A 182 7.51 -6.89 19.40
C VAL A 182 8.19 -5.97 18.39
N ALA A 183 8.75 -4.84 18.84
CA ALA A 183 9.45 -3.90 17.94
C ALA A 183 10.72 -4.53 17.35
N LYS A 184 11.49 -5.29 18.15
CA LYS A 184 12.67 -6.03 17.68
C LYS A 184 12.31 -7.09 16.64
N THR A 185 11.24 -7.86 16.88
CA THR A 185 10.75 -8.86 15.94
C THR A 185 10.34 -8.20 14.62
N LYS A 186 9.57 -7.11 14.69
CA LYS A 186 9.12 -6.37 13.49
C LYS A 186 10.27 -5.78 12.69
N ARG A 187 11.31 -5.27 13.36
CA ARG A 187 12.55 -4.84 12.68
C ARG A 187 13.20 -6.00 11.92
N THR A 188 13.35 -7.16 12.55
CA THR A 188 13.94 -8.34 11.92
C THR A 188 13.13 -8.80 10.71
N GLU A 189 11.81 -8.93 10.85
CA GLU A 189 10.90 -9.26 9.75
C GLU A 189 11.04 -8.27 8.58
N THR A 190 11.16 -6.97 8.86
CA THR A 190 11.33 -5.94 7.84
C THR A 190 12.67 -6.07 7.10
N ILE A 191 13.73 -6.42 7.81
CA ILE A 191 15.06 -6.68 7.21
C ILE A 191 15.00 -7.90 6.29
N GLU A 192 14.34 -8.98 6.70
CA GLU A 192 14.16 -10.19 5.89
C GLU A 192 13.32 -9.89 4.63
N GLN A 193 12.27 -9.10 4.77
CA GLN A 193 11.48 -8.62 3.63
C GLN A 193 12.30 -7.79 2.66
N LEU A 194 13.17 -6.90 3.15
CA LEU A 194 14.09 -6.14 2.32
C LEU A 194 15.06 -7.04 1.55
N GLN A 195 15.60 -8.07 2.20
CA GLN A 195 16.49 -9.03 1.53
C GLN A 195 15.76 -9.81 0.44
N THR A 196 14.54 -10.28 0.73
CA THR A 196 13.68 -10.97 -0.23
C THR A 196 13.34 -10.07 -1.42
N ALA A 197 12.98 -8.80 -1.15
CA ALA A 197 12.67 -7.82 -2.19
C ALA A 197 13.88 -7.55 -3.10
N LYS A 198 15.09 -7.45 -2.54
CA LYS A 198 16.32 -7.30 -3.33
C LYS A 198 16.57 -8.50 -4.24
N ALA A 199 16.39 -9.72 -3.73
CA ALA A 199 16.54 -10.93 -4.54
C ALA A 199 15.47 -11.05 -5.63
N GLU A 200 14.26 -10.51 -5.40
CA GLU A 200 13.18 -10.52 -6.41
C GLU A 200 13.46 -9.53 -7.55
N VAL A 201 13.95 -8.33 -7.23
CA VAL A 201 14.32 -7.31 -8.22
C VAL A 201 15.45 -7.78 -9.16
N GLU A 202 16.34 -8.65 -8.70
CA GLU A 202 17.42 -9.19 -9.55
C GLU A 202 16.93 -10.21 -10.58
N LYS A 203 15.71 -10.71 -10.47
CA LYS A 203 15.18 -11.70 -11.42
C LYS A 203 14.78 -11.03 -12.74
N PRO A 204 15.25 -11.53 -13.88
CA PRO A 204 14.85 -11.01 -15.18
C PRO A 204 13.39 -11.40 -15.51
N PHE A 205 12.79 -10.71 -16.46
CA PHE A 205 11.48 -11.08 -16.98
C PHE A 205 11.51 -12.48 -17.60
N ALA A 206 10.69 -13.40 -17.08
CA ALA A 206 10.76 -14.83 -17.42
C ALA A 206 10.47 -15.13 -18.91
N PHE A 207 9.73 -14.25 -19.58
CA PHE A 207 9.32 -14.43 -20.98
C PHE A 207 10.05 -13.50 -21.95
N GLU A 208 11.23 -12.98 -21.59
CA GLU A 208 11.99 -12.03 -22.42
C GLU A 208 12.42 -12.67 -23.75
N ASP A 209 12.97 -13.87 -23.69
CA ASP A 209 13.42 -14.59 -24.89
C ASP A 209 12.25 -14.99 -25.79
N GLU A 210 11.14 -15.45 -25.21
CA GLU A 210 9.91 -15.78 -25.95
C GLU A 210 9.33 -14.55 -26.65
N LEU A 211 9.29 -13.42 -25.96
CA LEU A 211 8.82 -12.16 -26.54
C LEU A 211 9.71 -11.72 -27.69
N ARG A 212 11.02 -11.82 -27.54
CA ARG A 212 11.99 -11.49 -28.59
C ARG A 212 11.79 -12.39 -29.84
N GLU A 213 11.79 -13.70 -29.66
CA GLU A 213 11.62 -14.66 -30.76
C GLU A 213 10.32 -14.44 -31.53
N LYS A 214 9.20 -14.32 -30.81
CA LYS A 214 7.90 -14.09 -31.43
C LYS A 214 7.81 -12.73 -32.13
N THR A 215 8.43 -11.70 -31.58
CA THR A 215 8.48 -10.37 -32.21
C THR A 215 9.30 -10.39 -33.48
N GLU A 216 10.45 -11.05 -33.51
CA GLU A 216 11.29 -11.22 -34.69
C GLU A 216 10.56 -12.00 -35.78
N ARG A 217 9.87 -13.09 -35.42
CA ARG A 217 9.07 -13.88 -36.35
C ARG A 217 7.89 -13.09 -36.92
N LEU A 218 7.20 -12.31 -36.09
CA LEU A 218 6.11 -11.44 -36.55
C LEU A 218 6.61 -10.37 -37.52
N ASN A 219 7.74 -9.75 -37.26
CA ASN A 219 8.36 -8.77 -38.13
C ASN A 219 8.76 -9.39 -39.50
N ALA A 220 9.34 -10.57 -39.47
CA ALA A 220 9.71 -11.28 -40.71
C ALA A 220 8.47 -11.58 -41.57
N LEU A 221 7.39 -12.10 -40.99
CA LEU A 221 6.13 -12.36 -41.69
C LEU A 221 5.50 -11.08 -42.25
N ASN A 222 5.53 -9.98 -41.51
CA ASN A 222 5.00 -8.70 -41.96
C ASN A 222 5.79 -8.13 -43.16
N ILE A 223 7.12 -8.30 -43.17
CA ILE A 223 7.97 -7.93 -44.33
C ILE A 223 7.61 -8.76 -45.54
N GLU A 224 7.46 -10.07 -45.39
CA GLU A 224 7.10 -11.00 -46.47
C GLU A 224 5.72 -10.67 -47.05
N LEU A 225 4.73 -10.39 -46.23
CA LEU A 225 3.39 -9.97 -46.67
C LEU A 225 3.41 -8.63 -47.41
N ASN A 226 4.14 -7.65 -46.94
CA ASN A 226 4.27 -6.34 -47.60
C ASN A 226 4.99 -6.41 -48.92
N LEU A 227 5.95 -7.32 -49.10
CA LEU A 227 6.59 -7.58 -50.38
C LEU A 227 5.58 -8.20 -51.36
N ASN A 228 4.81 -9.20 -50.94
CA ASN A 228 3.79 -9.85 -51.78
C ASN A 228 2.63 -8.91 -52.17
N GLU A 229 2.25 -7.95 -51.36
CA GLU A 229 1.25 -6.92 -51.68
C GLU A 229 1.78 -5.93 -52.73
N LYS A 230 3.06 -5.53 -52.64
CA LYS A 230 3.69 -4.68 -53.66
C LYS A 230 3.81 -5.38 -55.01
N ASP A 231 4.18 -6.67 -55.05
CA ASP A 231 4.25 -7.44 -56.29
C ASP A 231 2.86 -7.62 -56.93
N ARG A 232 1.79 -7.79 -56.14
CA ARG A 232 0.41 -7.84 -56.66
C ARG A 232 -0.03 -6.51 -57.25
N SER A 233 0.26 -5.39 -56.58
CA SER A 233 -0.13 -4.05 -57.05
C SER A 233 0.60 -3.66 -58.37
N VAL A 234 1.75 -4.23 -58.63
CA VAL A 234 2.49 -4.03 -59.92
C VAL A 234 1.90 -4.86 -61.07
N MET A 235 1.29 -6.03 -60.77
CA MET A 235 0.67 -6.88 -61.77
C MET A 235 -0.75 -6.41 -62.22
N ASP A 236 -1.44 -5.62 -61.35
CA ASP A 236 -2.78 -5.10 -61.67
C ASP A 236 -2.77 -3.77 -62.47
N THR A 237 -1.60 -3.27 -62.84
CA THR A 237 -1.48 -2.10 -63.70
C THR A 237 -1.36 -2.58 -65.16
N GLU A 238 -2.49 -2.97 -65.80
CA GLU A 238 -2.55 -3.06 -67.23
C GLU A 238 -2.34 -1.68 -67.87
N PRO A 239 -1.58 -1.56 -68.97
CA PRO A 239 -1.41 -0.28 -69.63
C PRO A 239 -2.69 0.08 -70.41
N ASP A 240 -3.40 1.08 -69.89
CA ASP A 240 -4.54 1.68 -70.60
C ASP A 240 -4.04 2.34 -71.90
N GLN A 241 -4.33 1.67 -72.99
CA GLN A 241 -4.23 2.22 -74.37
C GLN A 241 -5.45 3.10 -74.57
N SER A 242 -5.39 4.35 -74.25
CA SER A 242 -6.35 5.32 -74.79
C SER A 242 -5.73 6.24 -75.80
N GLU A 243 -6.27 6.02 -76.94
CA GLU A 243 -6.10 6.72 -78.21
C GLU A 243 -6.05 8.24 -78.12
N GLU A 244 -5.12 8.81 -78.90
CA GLU A 244 -5.11 10.21 -79.31
C GLU A 244 -6.42 10.58 -80.03
N GLN A 245 -7.04 11.68 -79.69
CA GLN A 245 -7.89 12.46 -80.55
C GLN A 245 -7.62 13.95 -80.41
N PRO A 246 -7.78 14.72 -81.56
CA PRO A 246 -6.99 15.93 -81.77
C PRO A 246 -7.66 17.21 -81.31
N GLU A 247 -6.81 18.21 -81.25
CA GLU A 247 -7.08 19.62 -80.96
C GLU A 247 -8.31 20.21 -81.68
N ARG A 248 -9.20 20.94 -80.93
CA ARG A 248 -9.96 22.05 -81.48
C ARG A 248 -9.67 23.35 -80.74
N LYS A 249 -8.93 24.22 -81.45
CA LYS A 249 -8.81 25.65 -81.17
C LYS A 249 -10.18 26.35 -81.23
N CYS A 250 -10.53 27.12 -80.33
CA CYS A 250 -11.40 28.28 -80.42
C CYS A 250 -10.99 29.33 -79.41
N ALA A 251 -10.34 30.27 -79.82
CA ALA A 251 -10.48 31.68 -80.09
C ALA A 251 -11.25 32.49 -79.05
N ASN A 252 -10.44 33.35 -78.44
CA ASN A 252 -10.68 34.70 -78.01
C ASN A 252 -12.12 35.26 -77.94
N ARG A 253 -12.54 35.80 -76.79
CA ARG A 253 -13.08 37.20 -76.81
C ARG A 253 -13.05 37.83 -75.42
N GLU A 254 -12.46 39.01 -75.38
CA GLU A 254 -12.44 40.06 -74.37
C GLU A 254 -13.89 40.50 -73.97
N ARG A 255 -14.10 40.75 -72.69
CA ARG A 255 -14.42 42.08 -72.12
C ARG A 255 -14.38 42.01 -70.59
#